data_2a2f3bc901e1254e24f19a355144f40f
#
_entry.id   2a2f3bc901e1254e24f19a355144f40f
#
_cell.length_a   1.000
_cell.length_b   1.000
_cell.length_c   1.000
_cell.angle_alpha   90.00
_cell.angle_beta   90.00
_cell.angle_gamma   90.00
#
_symmetry.space_group_name_H-M   'P 1'
#
loop_
_entity.id
_entity.type
_entity.pdbx_description
1 polymer ?
#
loop_
_entity_poly.entity_id
_entity_poly.type
_entity_poly.pdbx_seq_one_letter_code
_entity_poly.pdbx_strand_id
1 'polypeptide(L)'
;MLVGLILRNRYKIIKLLRSGGFGDTYLAEDLDLPQTPKPKCVVKHLKPNSNPAVLQIVRRLFDSEAQVLYKLGDDNKQIPRLFAHFEEQGQFYLVQEFVDGEDLSHEIIPGKRLSEAEVTKLLQEILAVLAVVHKQNIIHRDIKPQNLMRRRQDGKIVLIDFGAVKEINTLTVNTQGYTSATVAVGTPGYMPSEQAAGEPKLCSDIYAVGMLGISALTGLQPHELPKDPTNGEVIWRNWANVSERLADILSKMVSYHFNQRYRTAAEALQALTPPAPPKPKPIPTPVPDPIPTPTDTSSRRRILQTLGLMSAGFGLAVVGNNIFGSRDNSSTSTTGETTSTPISTD
;
A
#
# COMPACT_ATOMS: atom_id res chain seq x y z
N MET A 1 -10.57 -30.30 -10.35
CA MET A 1 -10.34 -29.11 -11.22
C MET A 1 -11.67 -28.42 -11.38
N LEU A 2 -11.75 -27.11 -11.07
CA LEU A 2 -13.03 -26.36 -11.05
C LEU A 2 -13.42 -25.75 -12.40
N VAL A 3 -12.60 -25.90 -13.44
CA VAL A 3 -12.85 -25.30 -14.77
C VAL A 3 -14.19 -25.78 -15.33
N GLY A 4 -15.02 -24.82 -15.76
CA GLY A 4 -16.38 -25.04 -16.23
C GLY A 4 -17.46 -24.95 -15.18
N LEU A 5 -17.13 -24.99 -13.87
CA LEU A 5 -18.10 -24.83 -12.79
C LEU A 5 -18.55 -23.37 -12.65
N ILE A 6 -19.77 -23.20 -12.16
CA ILE A 6 -20.33 -21.88 -11.81
C ILE A 6 -20.56 -21.88 -10.29
N LEU A 7 -19.75 -21.07 -9.58
CA LEU A 7 -19.87 -20.90 -8.15
C LEU A 7 -20.97 -19.87 -7.83
N ARG A 8 -21.81 -20.17 -6.83
CA ARG A 8 -22.96 -19.33 -6.43
C ARG A 8 -23.82 -18.85 -7.59
N ASN A 9 -23.98 -19.64 -8.65
CA ASN A 9 -24.68 -19.29 -9.89
C ASN A 9 -24.18 -17.97 -10.56
N ARG A 10 -23.01 -17.46 -10.15
CA ARG A 10 -22.47 -16.17 -10.58
C ARG A 10 -21.10 -16.25 -11.20
N TYR A 11 -20.15 -16.95 -10.58
CA TYR A 11 -18.75 -16.91 -11.01
C TYR A 11 -18.41 -18.16 -11.84
N LYS A 12 -18.36 -18.00 -13.15
CA LYS A 12 -18.00 -19.09 -14.09
C LYS A 12 -16.50 -19.23 -14.19
N ILE A 13 -15.97 -20.33 -13.76
CA ILE A 13 -14.53 -20.64 -13.80
C ILE A 13 -14.08 -20.93 -15.23
N ILE A 14 -13.15 -20.13 -15.76
CA ILE A 14 -12.67 -20.22 -17.14
C ILE A 14 -11.41 -21.03 -17.26
N LYS A 15 -10.38 -20.71 -16.46
CA LYS A 15 -9.10 -21.43 -16.52
C LYS A 15 -8.34 -21.33 -15.20
N LEU A 16 -7.46 -22.28 -14.97
CA LEU A 16 -6.49 -22.24 -13.89
C LEU A 16 -5.39 -21.21 -14.25
N LEU A 17 -5.10 -20.27 -13.33
CA LEU A 17 -4.00 -19.32 -13.46
C LEU A 17 -2.76 -19.81 -12.72
N ARG A 18 -2.94 -20.33 -11.50
CA ARG A 18 -1.86 -20.82 -10.65
C ARG A 18 -2.36 -21.94 -9.76
N SER A 19 -1.51 -22.95 -9.52
CA SER A 19 -1.71 -23.98 -8.50
C SER A 19 -0.59 -23.90 -7.48
N GLY A 20 -0.93 -24.03 -6.21
CA GLY A 20 0.03 -23.99 -5.10
C GLY A 20 -0.36 -24.90 -3.95
N GLY A 21 0.51 -24.99 -2.96
CA GLY A 21 0.30 -25.82 -1.78
C GLY A 21 -0.93 -25.41 -0.94
N PHE A 22 -1.41 -24.17 -1.07
CA PHE A 22 -2.54 -23.63 -0.30
C PHE A 22 -3.86 -23.63 -1.06
N GLY A 23 -3.82 -23.82 -2.36
CA GLY A 23 -5.00 -23.74 -3.18
C GLY A 23 -4.68 -23.41 -4.62
N ASP A 24 -5.73 -23.20 -5.36
CA ASP A 24 -5.68 -22.90 -6.78
C ASP A 24 -6.27 -21.51 -7.03
N THR A 25 -5.68 -20.80 -7.97
CA THR A 25 -6.15 -19.48 -8.41
C THR A 25 -6.68 -19.62 -9.84
N TYR A 26 -7.91 -19.18 -10.05
CA TYR A 26 -8.61 -19.29 -11.34
C TYR A 26 -8.98 -17.92 -11.89
N LEU A 27 -9.00 -17.83 -13.22
CA LEU A 27 -9.73 -16.78 -13.93
C LEU A 27 -11.19 -17.18 -14.01
N ALA A 28 -12.08 -16.26 -13.70
CA ALA A 28 -13.51 -16.44 -13.80
C ALA A 28 -14.19 -15.24 -14.48
N GLU A 29 -15.43 -15.44 -14.92
CA GLU A 29 -16.34 -14.40 -15.41
C GLU A 29 -17.44 -14.17 -14.39
N ASP A 30 -17.80 -12.91 -14.16
CA ASP A 30 -18.94 -12.51 -13.33
C ASP A 30 -20.20 -12.43 -14.21
N LEU A 31 -21.09 -13.41 -14.07
CA LEU A 31 -22.28 -13.56 -14.89
C LEU A 31 -23.39 -12.58 -14.52
N ASP A 32 -23.41 -12.02 -13.30
CA ASP A 32 -24.46 -11.12 -12.84
C ASP A 32 -24.32 -9.71 -13.44
N LEU A 33 -23.13 -9.34 -13.91
CA LEU A 33 -22.93 -8.03 -14.51
C LEU A 33 -23.46 -7.98 -15.95
N PRO A 34 -24.14 -6.88 -16.35
CA PRO A 34 -24.85 -6.80 -17.64
C PRO A 34 -23.92 -6.59 -18.85
N GLN A 35 -22.61 -6.58 -18.67
CA GLN A 35 -21.63 -6.29 -19.70
C GLN A 35 -21.39 -7.49 -20.64
N THR A 36 -21.02 -7.20 -21.90
CA THR A 36 -20.58 -8.20 -22.88
C THR A 36 -19.30 -7.69 -23.56
N PRO A 37 -18.17 -8.40 -23.49
CA PRO A 37 -17.98 -9.68 -22.79
C PRO A 37 -18.11 -9.54 -21.25
N LYS A 38 -18.43 -10.64 -20.59
CA LYS A 38 -18.57 -10.64 -19.13
C LYS A 38 -17.26 -10.21 -18.43
N PRO A 39 -17.34 -9.38 -17.38
CA PRO A 39 -16.15 -8.93 -16.65
C PRO A 39 -15.40 -10.11 -16.04
N LYS A 40 -14.08 -10.02 -16.08
CA LYS A 40 -13.19 -11.02 -15.50
C LYS A 40 -12.98 -10.73 -14.03
N CYS A 41 -12.87 -11.80 -13.24
CA CYS A 41 -12.44 -11.78 -11.86
C CYS A 41 -11.46 -12.92 -11.58
N VAL A 42 -10.81 -12.86 -10.44
CA VAL A 42 -9.94 -13.93 -9.94
C VAL A 42 -10.63 -14.64 -8.80
N VAL A 43 -10.70 -15.95 -8.87
CA VAL A 43 -11.21 -16.82 -7.80
C VAL A 43 -10.04 -17.57 -7.19
N LYS A 44 -9.75 -17.31 -5.92
CA LYS A 44 -8.85 -18.13 -5.12
C LYS A 44 -9.66 -19.21 -4.42
N HIS A 45 -9.30 -20.46 -4.66
CA HIS A 45 -9.88 -21.63 -4.02
C HIS A 45 -8.90 -22.20 -3.03
N LEU A 46 -9.24 -22.16 -1.77
CA LEU A 46 -8.45 -22.74 -0.70
C LEU A 46 -8.90 -24.15 -0.43
N LYS A 47 -7.96 -25.10 -0.49
CA LYS A 47 -8.23 -26.51 -0.18
C LYS A 47 -8.12 -26.72 1.32
N PRO A 48 -9.22 -26.96 2.02
CA PRO A 48 -9.15 -27.23 3.45
C PRO A 48 -8.42 -28.55 3.72
N ASN A 49 -7.66 -28.58 4.82
CA ASN A 49 -7.07 -29.81 5.31
C ASN A 49 -8.15 -30.66 6.02
N SER A 50 -8.04 -31.97 5.97
CA SER A 50 -8.96 -32.89 6.66
C SER A 50 -8.88 -32.82 8.19
N ASN A 51 -7.83 -32.22 8.75
CA ASN A 51 -7.68 -31.99 10.20
C ASN A 51 -8.52 -30.79 10.64
N PRO A 52 -9.47 -30.94 11.59
CA PRO A 52 -10.34 -29.87 12.05
C PRO A 52 -9.59 -28.66 12.65
N ALA A 53 -8.49 -28.90 13.37
CA ALA A 53 -7.68 -27.82 13.94
C ALA A 53 -7.00 -26.98 12.85
N VAL A 54 -6.50 -27.63 11.80
CA VAL A 54 -5.94 -26.95 10.63
C VAL A 54 -7.04 -26.19 9.88
N LEU A 55 -8.21 -26.79 9.71
CA LEU A 55 -9.36 -26.15 9.05
C LEU A 55 -9.78 -24.83 9.74
N GLN A 56 -9.80 -24.81 11.08
CA GLN A 56 -10.12 -23.61 11.84
C GLN A 56 -9.09 -22.49 11.62
N ILE A 57 -7.80 -22.84 11.55
CA ILE A 57 -6.72 -21.90 11.25
C ILE A 57 -6.87 -21.36 9.83
N VAL A 58 -7.08 -22.25 8.86
CA VAL A 58 -7.30 -21.88 7.44
C VAL A 58 -8.44 -20.89 7.31
N ARG A 59 -9.57 -21.16 7.97
CA ARG A 59 -10.75 -20.29 7.95
C ARG A 59 -10.42 -18.90 8.49
N ARG A 60 -9.76 -18.83 9.66
CA ARG A 60 -9.36 -17.53 10.26
C ARG A 60 -8.45 -16.72 9.35
N LEU A 61 -7.48 -17.38 8.71
CA LEU A 61 -6.54 -16.71 7.81
C LEU A 61 -7.21 -16.25 6.52
N PHE A 62 -8.13 -17.04 6.00
CA PHE A 62 -8.95 -16.70 4.85
C PHE A 62 -9.84 -15.47 5.13
N ASP A 63 -10.50 -15.44 6.29
CA ASP A 63 -11.30 -14.30 6.72
C ASP A 63 -10.42 -13.05 6.91
N SER A 64 -9.21 -13.23 7.46
CA SER A 64 -8.25 -12.13 7.62
C SER A 64 -7.79 -11.55 6.27
N GLU A 65 -7.50 -12.38 5.28
CA GLU A 65 -7.14 -11.91 3.93
C GLU A 65 -8.30 -11.13 3.29
N ALA A 66 -9.52 -11.66 3.40
CA ALA A 66 -10.72 -10.98 2.90
C ALA A 66 -10.92 -9.61 3.56
N GLN A 67 -10.72 -9.50 4.88
CA GLN A 67 -10.82 -8.24 5.61
C GLN A 67 -9.77 -7.22 5.15
N VAL A 68 -8.54 -7.67 4.90
CA VAL A 68 -7.46 -6.80 4.40
C VAL A 68 -7.80 -6.27 3.02
N LEU A 69 -8.23 -7.14 2.09
CA LEU A 69 -8.61 -6.73 0.74
C LEU A 69 -9.82 -5.79 0.75
N TYR A 70 -10.82 -6.07 1.58
CA TYR A 70 -11.98 -5.21 1.75
C TYR A 70 -11.60 -3.80 2.23
N LYS A 71 -10.71 -3.75 3.23
CA LYS A 71 -10.26 -2.48 3.83
C LYS A 71 -9.38 -1.64 2.90
N LEU A 72 -8.56 -2.28 2.06
CA LEU A 72 -7.54 -1.59 1.26
C LEU A 72 -7.93 -1.43 -0.22
N GLY A 73 -8.69 -2.38 -0.77
CA GLY A 73 -8.93 -2.46 -2.21
C GLY A 73 -9.90 -1.41 -2.74
N ASP A 74 -10.85 -0.92 -1.94
CA ASP A 74 -11.81 0.09 -2.39
C ASP A 74 -11.14 1.48 -2.55
N ASP A 75 -10.19 1.80 -1.67
CA ASP A 75 -9.54 3.12 -1.65
C ASP A 75 -8.26 3.17 -2.48
N ASN A 76 -7.69 2.04 -2.87
CA ASN A 76 -6.41 1.99 -3.56
C ASN A 76 -6.42 1.10 -4.80
N LYS A 77 -6.38 1.72 -5.97
CA LYS A 77 -6.33 1.01 -7.27
C LYS A 77 -5.08 0.13 -7.48
N GLN A 78 -4.09 0.20 -6.60
CA GLN A 78 -2.89 -0.66 -6.63
C GLN A 78 -3.01 -1.89 -5.71
N ILE A 79 -4.22 -2.16 -5.22
CA ILE A 79 -4.60 -3.35 -4.45
C ILE A 79 -5.91 -3.85 -5.06
N PRO A 80 -6.05 -5.15 -5.39
CA PRO A 80 -7.29 -5.67 -5.96
C PRO A 80 -8.47 -5.50 -5.01
N ARG A 81 -9.62 -5.11 -5.55
CA ARG A 81 -10.86 -5.06 -4.77
C ARG A 81 -11.36 -6.46 -4.47
N LEU A 82 -11.89 -6.65 -3.27
CA LEU A 82 -12.63 -7.84 -2.90
C LEU A 82 -14.06 -7.76 -3.48
N PHE A 83 -14.48 -8.79 -4.23
CA PHE A 83 -15.85 -8.88 -4.75
C PHE A 83 -16.73 -9.78 -3.91
N ALA A 84 -16.19 -10.90 -3.43
CA ALA A 84 -16.88 -11.82 -2.55
C ALA A 84 -15.90 -12.69 -1.77
N HIS A 85 -16.34 -13.15 -0.60
CA HIS A 85 -15.70 -14.26 0.09
C HIS A 85 -16.78 -15.17 0.66
N PHE A 86 -16.63 -16.48 0.53
CA PHE A 86 -17.67 -17.41 0.93
C PHE A 86 -17.17 -18.84 1.07
N GLU A 87 -17.94 -19.63 1.77
CA GLU A 87 -17.81 -21.09 1.85
C GLU A 87 -18.93 -21.73 1.03
N GLU A 88 -18.58 -22.74 0.23
CA GLU A 88 -19.53 -23.55 -0.53
C GLU A 88 -19.03 -25.02 -0.50
N GLN A 89 -19.88 -25.93 -0.05
CA GLN A 89 -19.56 -27.37 0.09
C GLN A 89 -18.27 -27.65 0.88
N GLY A 90 -18.01 -26.88 1.97
CA GLY A 90 -16.82 -27.03 2.79
C GLY A 90 -15.52 -26.54 2.12
N GLN A 91 -15.61 -25.86 0.99
CA GLN A 91 -14.51 -25.24 0.28
C GLN A 91 -14.58 -23.70 0.43
N PHE A 92 -13.45 -23.06 0.57
CA PHE A 92 -13.37 -21.62 0.76
C PHE A 92 -12.99 -20.92 -0.54
N TYR A 93 -13.72 -19.87 -0.87
CA TYR A 93 -13.54 -19.08 -2.09
C TYR A 93 -13.41 -17.59 -1.77
N LEU A 94 -12.39 -16.96 -2.35
CA LEU A 94 -12.22 -15.52 -2.34
C LEU A 94 -12.25 -15.04 -3.79
N VAL A 95 -13.12 -14.08 -4.09
CA VAL A 95 -13.26 -13.49 -5.41
C VAL A 95 -12.79 -12.05 -5.37
N GLN A 96 -11.86 -11.73 -6.23
CA GLN A 96 -11.24 -10.40 -6.29
C GLN A 96 -11.10 -9.89 -7.71
N GLU A 97 -10.79 -8.61 -7.84
CA GLU A 97 -10.53 -7.94 -9.10
C GLU A 97 -9.45 -8.66 -9.91
N PHE A 98 -9.70 -8.83 -11.20
CA PHE A 98 -8.69 -9.30 -12.15
C PHE A 98 -7.79 -8.14 -12.56
N VAL A 99 -6.51 -8.24 -12.31
CA VAL A 99 -5.49 -7.29 -12.77
C VAL A 99 -4.99 -7.74 -14.13
N ASP A 100 -5.35 -6.99 -15.18
CA ASP A 100 -4.78 -7.23 -16.52
C ASP A 100 -3.35 -6.71 -16.57
N GLY A 101 -2.39 -7.64 -16.60
CA GLY A 101 -0.97 -7.32 -16.56
C GLY A 101 -0.12 -8.57 -16.43
N GLU A 102 1.17 -8.36 -16.27
CA GLU A 102 2.16 -9.40 -16.03
C GLU A 102 2.83 -9.20 -14.67
N ASP A 103 3.22 -10.28 -14.01
CA ASP A 103 3.97 -10.17 -12.78
C ASP A 103 5.44 -9.80 -13.06
N LEU A 104 6.12 -9.25 -12.06
CA LEU A 104 7.49 -8.75 -12.21
C LEU A 104 8.53 -9.84 -12.48
N SER A 105 8.20 -11.13 -12.43
CA SER A 105 9.12 -12.18 -12.85
C SER A 105 9.45 -12.13 -14.35
N HIS A 106 8.61 -11.45 -15.14
CA HIS A 106 8.85 -11.15 -16.55
C HIS A 106 9.82 -9.97 -16.76
N GLU A 107 10.03 -9.12 -15.76
CA GLU A 107 10.97 -8.01 -15.79
C GLU A 107 12.29 -8.35 -15.09
N ILE A 108 12.20 -9.02 -13.92
CA ILE A 108 13.34 -9.45 -13.10
C ILE A 108 13.66 -10.91 -13.46
N ILE A 109 14.40 -11.04 -14.56
CA ILE A 109 14.75 -12.34 -15.14
C ILE A 109 16.13 -12.76 -14.63
N PRO A 110 16.33 -14.01 -14.18
CA PRO A 110 17.65 -14.51 -13.79
C PRO A 110 18.69 -14.28 -14.89
N GLY A 111 19.86 -13.81 -14.53
CA GLY A 111 20.95 -13.46 -15.46
C GLY A 111 20.81 -12.10 -16.15
N LYS A 112 19.65 -11.44 -16.10
CA LYS A 112 19.43 -10.10 -16.63
C LYS A 112 19.61 -9.05 -15.54
N ARG A 113 20.41 -8.03 -15.81
CA ARG A 113 20.61 -6.89 -14.90
C ARG A 113 19.81 -5.68 -15.37
N LEU A 114 19.14 -5.03 -14.46
CA LEU A 114 18.52 -3.72 -14.69
C LEU A 114 19.49 -2.62 -14.27
N SER A 115 19.33 -1.44 -14.87
CA SER A 115 20.09 -0.25 -14.49
C SER A 115 19.68 0.28 -13.12
N GLU A 116 20.56 1.06 -12.48
CA GLU A 116 20.26 1.74 -11.22
C GLU A 116 18.97 2.58 -11.30
N ALA A 117 18.77 3.30 -12.40
CA ALA A 117 17.60 4.14 -12.60
C ALA A 117 16.29 3.33 -12.66
N GLU A 118 16.30 2.20 -13.41
CA GLU A 118 15.16 1.30 -13.50
C GLU A 118 14.81 0.69 -12.14
N VAL A 119 15.83 0.21 -11.42
CA VAL A 119 15.64 -0.39 -10.10
C VAL A 119 15.17 0.66 -9.09
N THR A 120 15.75 1.86 -9.08
CA THR A 120 15.30 2.94 -8.18
C THR A 120 13.83 3.26 -8.40
N LYS A 121 13.41 3.41 -9.66
CA LYS A 121 12.00 3.66 -10.01
C LYS A 121 11.10 2.51 -9.56
N LEU A 122 11.51 1.27 -9.83
CA LEU A 122 10.75 0.07 -9.44
C LEU A 122 10.56 0.01 -7.92
N LEU A 123 11.63 0.22 -7.15
CA LEU A 123 11.58 0.22 -5.69
C LEU A 123 10.67 1.35 -5.15
N GLN A 124 10.73 2.54 -5.76
CA GLN A 124 9.84 3.64 -5.39
C GLN A 124 8.37 3.30 -5.62
N GLU A 125 8.03 2.68 -6.76
CA GLU A 125 6.68 2.25 -7.08
C GLU A 125 6.16 1.20 -6.08
N ILE A 126 6.98 0.19 -5.76
CA ILE A 126 6.62 -0.86 -4.78
C ILE A 126 6.46 -0.27 -3.38
N LEU A 127 7.42 0.53 -2.93
CA LEU A 127 7.38 1.13 -1.59
C LEU A 127 6.23 2.13 -1.43
N ALA A 128 5.80 2.80 -2.50
CA ALA A 128 4.66 3.71 -2.47
C ALA A 128 3.35 2.98 -2.14
N VAL A 129 3.05 1.85 -2.81
CA VAL A 129 1.86 1.06 -2.49
C VAL A 129 2.00 0.38 -1.12
N LEU A 130 3.18 -0.11 -0.78
CA LEU A 130 3.45 -0.76 0.50
C LEU A 130 3.34 0.23 1.68
N ALA A 131 3.65 1.52 1.48
CA ALA A 131 3.46 2.56 2.50
C ALA A 131 1.99 2.74 2.87
N VAL A 132 1.05 2.59 1.92
CA VAL A 132 -0.39 2.61 2.20
C VAL A 132 -0.79 1.41 3.06
N VAL A 133 -0.26 0.23 2.76
CA VAL A 133 -0.49 -1.01 3.52
C VAL A 133 0.05 -0.86 4.95
N HIS A 134 1.30 -0.41 5.10
CA HIS A 134 1.97 -0.21 6.39
C HIS A 134 1.30 0.85 7.26
N LYS A 135 0.70 1.89 6.65
CA LYS A 135 -0.09 2.91 7.38
C LYS A 135 -1.28 2.30 8.12
N GLN A 136 -1.81 1.19 7.63
CA GLN A 136 -2.88 0.42 8.27
C GLN A 136 -2.36 -0.64 9.25
N ASN A 137 -1.06 -0.64 9.53
CA ASN A 137 -0.37 -1.64 10.35
C ASN A 137 -0.53 -3.08 9.83
N ILE A 138 -0.60 -3.24 8.52
CA ILE A 138 -0.71 -4.52 7.84
C ILE A 138 0.66 -4.88 7.26
N ILE A 139 1.05 -6.15 7.40
CA ILE A 139 2.28 -6.72 6.84
C ILE A 139 1.88 -7.66 5.71
N HIS A 140 2.49 -7.49 4.54
CA HIS A 140 2.19 -8.33 3.38
C HIS A 140 2.75 -9.75 3.49
N ARG A 141 3.97 -9.90 4.02
CA ARG A 141 4.67 -11.15 4.33
C ARG A 141 5.13 -11.99 3.14
N ASP A 142 4.74 -11.66 1.92
CA ASP A 142 5.13 -12.41 0.71
C ASP A 142 5.45 -11.49 -0.47
N ILE A 143 6.26 -10.46 -0.22
CA ILE A 143 6.77 -9.60 -1.30
C ILE A 143 7.79 -10.38 -2.12
N LYS A 144 7.48 -10.55 -3.40
CA LYS A 144 8.33 -11.19 -4.41
C LYS A 144 7.81 -10.83 -5.81
N PRO A 145 8.60 -11.04 -6.88
CA PRO A 145 8.19 -10.66 -8.23
C PRO A 145 6.82 -11.19 -8.65
N GLN A 146 6.47 -12.43 -8.29
CA GLN A 146 5.20 -13.07 -8.65
C GLN A 146 3.96 -12.46 -7.98
N ASN A 147 4.13 -11.68 -6.91
CA ASN A 147 3.04 -11.03 -6.19
C ASN A 147 2.95 -9.52 -6.45
N LEU A 148 3.69 -9.04 -7.44
CA LEU A 148 3.73 -7.66 -7.90
C LEU A 148 3.37 -7.65 -9.38
N MET A 149 2.17 -7.18 -9.72
CA MET A 149 1.68 -7.13 -11.10
C MET A 149 1.94 -5.75 -11.70
N ARG A 150 2.51 -5.69 -12.90
CA ARG A 150 2.52 -4.46 -13.70
C ARG A 150 1.24 -4.39 -14.52
N ARG A 151 0.33 -3.52 -14.12
CA ARG A 151 -0.96 -3.35 -14.80
C ARG A 151 -0.75 -2.75 -16.19
N ARG A 152 -1.33 -3.39 -17.22
CA ARG A 152 -1.15 -3.01 -18.63
C ARG A 152 -1.72 -1.64 -18.95
N GLN A 153 -2.82 -1.26 -18.31
CA GLN A 153 -3.54 -0.03 -18.59
C GLN A 153 -2.72 1.24 -18.31
N ASP A 154 -1.96 1.27 -17.21
CA ASP A 154 -1.28 2.48 -16.72
C ASP A 154 0.17 2.25 -16.26
N GLY A 155 0.68 1.01 -16.40
CA GLY A 155 2.03 0.63 -16.00
C GLY A 155 2.28 0.62 -14.49
N LYS A 156 1.28 0.84 -13.66
CA LYS A 156 1.44 0.86 -12.19
C LYS A 156 1.59 -0.53 -11.61
N ILE A 157 2.37 -0.61 -10.54
CA ILE A 157 2.48 -1.83 -9.74
C ILE A 157 1.20 -2.02 -8.93
N VAL A 158 0.65 -3.22 -9.01
CA VAL A 158 -0.46 -3.69 -8.18
C VAL A 158 0.05 -4.81 -7.28
N LEU A 159 -0.14 -4.65 -5.98
CA LEU A 159 0.27 -5.60 -4.96
C LEU A 159 -0.84 -6.65 -4.79
N ILE A 160 -0.53 -7.91 -5.06
CA ILE A 160 -1.48 -9.03 -4.96
C ILE A 160 -1.01 -10.05 -3.93
N ASP A 161 -1.94 -10.83 -3.40
CA ASP A 161 -1.65 -11.99 -2.54
C ASP A 161 -1.03 -11.65 -1.18
N PHE A 162 -1.86 -11.20 -0.25
CA PHE A 162 -1.47 -10.72 1.10
C PHE A 162 -1.06 -11.84 2.07
N GLY A 163 -0.42 -12.90 1.63
CA GLY A 163 0.37 -13.87 2.41
C GLY A 163 -0.21 -14.45 3.71
N ALA A 164 -1.42 -14.03 4.12
CA ALA A 164 -2.05 -14.49 5.36
C ALA A 164 -2.18 -16.02 5.43
N VAL A 165 -2.34 -16.66 4.28
CA VAL A 165 -2.49 -18.13 4.14
C VAL A 165 -1.18 -18.89 4.38
N LYS A 166 -0.03 -18.24 4.33
CA LYS A 166 1.27 -18.92 4.49
C LYS A 166 1.59 -19.32 5.92
N GLU A 167 0.94 -18.72 6.91
CA GLU A 167 1.06 -19.15 8.30
C GLU A 167 0.61 -20.61 8.51
N ILE A 168 -0.23 -21.15 7.61
CA ILE A 168 -0.76 -22.52 7.70
C ILE A 168 0.34 -23.58 7.54
N ASN A 169 1.31 -23.36 6.65
CA ASN A 169 2.37 -24.34 6.42
C ASN A 169 3.45 -24.37 7.50
N THR A 170 3.49 -23.36 8.38
CA THR A 170 4.34 -23.41 9.57
C THR A 170 3.73 -24.23 10.71
N LEU A 171 2.45 -24.62 10.56
CA LEU A 171 1.71 -25.38 11.57
C LEU A 171 1.55 -26.84 11.10
N THR A 172 2.59 -27.65 11.26
CA THR A 172 2.41 -29.11 11.28
C THR A 172 2.01 -29.53 12.69
N VAL A 173 0.83 -30.11 12.78
CA VAL A 173 0.40 -30.80 14.01
C VAL A 173 1.12 -32.14 14.01
N ASN A 174 2.02 -32.36 14.97
CA ASN A 174 2.63 -33.67 15.17
C ASN A 174 1.56 -34.65 15.67
N THR A 175 1.86 -35.94 15.59
CA THR A 175 0.98 -37.04 16.03
C THR A 175 0.57 -36.97 17.50
N GLN A 176 1.13 -36.07 18.27
CA GLN A 176 0.84 -35.83 19.70
C GLN A 176 0.01 -34.55 19.93
N GLY A 177 -0.49 -33.89 18.88
CA GLY A 177 -1.35 -32.70 18.98
C GLY A 177 -0.63 -31.39 19.30
N TYR A 178 0.70 -31.37 19.35
CA TYR A 178 1.47 -30.15 19.53
C TYR A 178 1.78 -29.50 18.17
N THR A 179 1.54 -28.21 18.07
CA THR A 179 1.99 -27.40 16.93
C THR A 179 3.49 -27.20 17.03
N SER A 180 4.26 -27.91 16.19
CA SER A 180 5.66 -27.55 15.99
C SER A 180 5.77 -26.63 14.77
N ALA A 181 6.49 -25.53 14.95
CA ALA A 181 6.86 -24.66 13.83
C ALA A 181 7.76 -25.48 12.89
N THR A 182 7.20 -25.89 11.75
CA THR A 182 8.00 -26.59 10.74
C THR A 182 8.17 -25.68 9.55
N VAL A 183 9.42 -25.39 9.27
CA VAL A 183 10.01 -24.84 8.05
C VAL A 183 9.14 -23.73 7.40
N ALA A 184 9.58 -22.52 7.56
CA ALA A 184 9.07 -21.36 6.85
C ALA A 184 8.92 -21.63 5.36
N VAL A 185 7.70 -21.80 4.88
CA VAL A 185 7.41 -21.93 3.46
C VAL A 185 7.26 -20.52 2.91
N GLY A 186 8.35 -19.96 2.45
CA GLY A 186 8.41 -18.73 1.67
C GLY A 186 9.26 -18.96 0.43
N THR A 187 9.27 -18.00 -0.47
CA THR A 187 10.19 -18.02 -1.60
C THR A 187 11.62 -17.85 -1.05
N PRO A 188 12.53 -18.82 -1.27
CA PRO A 188 13.86 -18.77 -0.71
C PRO A 188 14.56 -17.44 -0.98
N GLY A 189 15.12 -16.84 0.09
CA GLY A 189 15.90 -15.61 0.02
C GLY A 189 15.13 -14.29 0.14
N TYR A 190 13.81 -14.26 -0.11
CA TYR A 190 12.99 -13.04 0.13
C TYR A 190 12.49 -12.92 1.58
N MET A 191 12.46 -14.00 2.32
CA MET A 191 11.98 -14.04 3.69
C MET A 191 13.12 -13.77 4.68
N PRO A 192 13.02 -12.78 5.57
CA PRO A 192 13.99 -12.54 6.62
C PRO A 192 13.80 -13.48 7.82
N SER A 193 14.83 -13.57 8.68
CA SER A 193 14.90 -14.52 9.80
C SER A 193 13.78 -14.36 10.83
N GLU A 194 13.39 -13.14 11.18
CA GLU A 194 12.30 -12.89 12.11
C GLU A 194 10.95 -13.38 11.58
N GLN A 195 10.70 -13.23 10.29
CA GLN A 195 9.49 -13.77 9.66
C GLN A 195 9.52 -15.30 9.62
N ALA A 196 10.69 -15.89 9.37
CA ALA A 196 10.88 -17.34 9.43
C ALA A 196 10.66 -17.90 10.85
N ALA A 197 10.95 -17.08 11.88
CA ALA A 197 10.68 -17.41 13.28
C ALA A 197 9.20 -17.19 13.70
N GLY A 198 8.32 -16.74 12.78
CA GLY A 198 6.91 -16.48 13.07
C GLY A 198 6.63 -15.10 13.67
N GLU A 199 7.61 -14.21 13.68
CA GLU A 199 7.49 -12.85 14.23
C GLU A 199 7.65 -11.77 13.14
N PRO A 200 6.82 -11.75 12.08
CA PRO A 200 6.94 -10.76 11.03
C PRO A 200 6.70 -9.35 11.55
N LYS A 201 7.42 -8.39 10.99
CA LYS A 201 7.35 -6.96 11.30
C LYS A 201 7.15 -6.17 9.99
N LEU A 202 6.74 -4.91 10.06
CA LEU A 202 6.64 -4.06 8.85
C LEU A 202 7.96 -4.04 8.07
N CYS A 203 9.09 -4.02 8.76
CA CYS A 203 10.41 -4.07 8.14
C CYS A 203 10.78 -5.43 7.52
N SER A 204 9.99 -6.48 7.72
CA SER A 204 10.16 -7.75 7.01
C SER A 204 9.81 -7.61 5.53
N ASP A 205 8.76 -6.84 5.21
CA ASP A 205 8.43 -6.51 3.82
C ASP A 205 9.53 -5.65 3.17
N ILE A 206 10.16 -4.74 3.95
CA ILE A 206 11.27 -3.91 3.47
C ILE A 206 12.48 -4.77 3.07
N TYR A 207 12.79 -5.78 3.86
CA TYR A 207 13.84 -6.75 3.52
C TYR A 207 13.54 -7.42 2.18
N ALA A 208 12.33 -7.89 1.97
CA ALA A 208 11.93 -8.56 0.73
C ALA A 208 12.03 -7.62 -0.49
N VAL A 209 11.63 -6.34 -0.34
CA VAL A 209 11.78 -5.30 -1.38
C VAL A 209 13.27 -5.04 -1.66
N GLY A 210 14.11 -4.97 -0.63
CA GLY A 210 15.55 -4.82 -0.80
C GLY A 210 16.19 -5.98 -1.55
N MET A 211 15.82 -7.23 -1.21
CA MET A 211 16.28 -8.43 -1.91
C MET A 211 15.84 -8.45 -3.38
N LEU A 212 14.63 -7.97 -3.66
CA LEU A 212 14.13 -7.83 -5.04
C LEU A 212 14.97 -6.83 -5.84
N GLY A 213 15.30 -5.68 -5.25
CA GLY A 213 16.17 -4.68 -5.86
C GLY A 213 17.59 -5.21 -6.13
N ILE A 214 18.16 -5.92 -5.17
CA ILE A 214 19.48 -6.54 -5.32
C ILE A 214 19.46 -7.60 -6.43
N SER A 215 18.44 -8.45 -6.48
CA SER A 215 18.28 -9.45 -7.56
C SER A 215 18.16 -8.78 -8.93
N ALA A 216 17.43 -7.69 -9.05
CA ALA A 216 17.28 -6.94 -10.28
C ALA A 216 18.60 -6.29 -10.75
N LEU A 217 19.45 -5.80 -9.82
CA LEU A 217 20.74 -5.21 -10.12
C LEU A 217 21.83 -6.23 -10.47
N THR A 218 21.83 -7.35 -9.75
CA THR A 218 22.89 -8.36 -9.88
C THR A 218 22.59 -9.40 -10.95
N GLY A 219 21.29 -9.62 -11.26
CA GLY A 219 20.81 -10.74 -12.07
C GLY A 219 20.84 -12.07 -11.33
N LEU A 220 21.24 -12.09 -10.05
CA LEU A 220 21.30 -13.28 -9.22
C LEU A 220 19.98 -13.50 -8.48
N GLN A 221 19.59 -14.76 -8.32
CA GLN A 221 18.47 -15.10 -7.45
C GLN A 221 18.84 -14.88 -5.98
N PRO A 222 17.89 -14.53 -5.09
CA PRO A 222 18.21 -14.26 -3.69
C PRO A 222 18.94 -15.40 -2.96
N HIS A 223 18.70 -16.64 -3.34
CA HIS A 223 19.35 -17.82 -2.73
C HIS A 223 20.78 -18.06 -3.24
N GLU A 224 21.17 -17.44 -4.35
CA GLU A 224 22.53 -17.50 -4.92
C GLU A 224 23.46 -16.47 -4.28
N LEU A 225 22.90 -15.47 -3.58
CA LEU A 225 23.69 -14.43 -2.92
C LEU A 225 24.33 -14.99 -1.65
N PRO A 226 25.66 -14.91 -1.52
CA PRO A 226 26.34 -15.35 -0.31
C PRO A 226 25.99 -14.45 0.89
N LYS A 227 26.08 -15.04 2.07
CA LYS A 227 25.93 -14.34 3.33
C LYS A 227 27.25 -14.37 4.09
N ASP A 228 27.56 -13.29 4.77
CA ASP A 228 28.70 -13.23 5.69
C ASP A 228 28.47 -14.20 6.85
N PRO A 229 29.35 -15.17 7.04
CA PRO A 229 29.19 -16.18 8.10
C PRO A 229 29.26 -15.62 9.52
N THR A 230 29.80 -14.40 9.67
CA THR A 230 30.02 -13.78 10.98
C THR A 230 28.78 -13.03 11.47
N ASN A 231 28.11 -12.30 10.55
CA ASN A 231 27.01 -11.40 10.92
C ASN A 231 25.71 -11.67 10.16
N GLY A 232 25.71 -12.61 9.18
CA GLY A 232 24.54 -12.99 8.40
C GLY A 232 24.14 -11.98 7.31
N GLU A 233 24.91 -10.91 7.11
CA GLU A 233 24.62 -9.89 6.10
C GLU A 233 24.74 -10.43 4.68
N VAL A 234 23.91 -9.95 3.77
CA VAL A 234 23.93 -10.33 2.35
C VAL A 234 25.12 -9.63 1.66
N ILE A 235 26.01 -10.42 1.09
CA ILE A 235 27.13 -9.92 0.30
C ILE A 235 26.64 -9.80 -1.15
N TRP A 236 26.57 -8.57 -1.70
CA TRP A 236 26.00 -8.36 -3.04
C TRP A 236 26.70 -7.26 -3.85
N ARG A 237 27.35 -6.27 -3.19
CA ARG A 237 27.93 -5.10 -3.86
C ARG A 237 28.94 -5.45 -4.96
N ASN A 238 29.63 -6.58 -4.83
CA ASN A 238 30.61 -7.03 -5.82
C ASN A 238 30.00 -7.45 -7.17
N TRP A 239 28.68 -7.65 -7.23
CA TRP A 239 27.96 -8.08 -8.43
C TRP A 239 27.16 -6.98 -9.11
N ALA A 240 27.09 -5.77 -8.53
CA ALA A 240 26.36 -4.65 -9.08
C ALA A 240 27.23 -3.40 -9.15
N ASN A 241 27.10 -2.64 -10.23
CA ASN A 241 27.74 -1.32 -10.36
C ASN A 241 26.65 -0.26 -10.16
N VAL A 242 26.60 0.31 -8.96
CA VAL A 242 25.61 1.30 -8.55
C VAL A 242 26.27 2.39 -7.72
N SER A 243 25.58 3.53 -7.56
CA SER A 243 26.04 4.60 -6.69
C SER A 243 26.12 4.13 -5.23
N GLU A 244 27.09 4.68 -4.47
CA GLU A 244 27.21 4.39 -3.03
C GLU A 244 25.91 4.69 -2.28
N ARG A 245 25.19 5.75 -2.68
CA ARG A 245 23.91 6.10 -2.09
C ARG A 245 22.88 4.97 -2.20
N LEU A 246 22.68 4.41 -3.40
CA LEU A 246 21.75 3.30 -3.59
C LEU A 246 22.25 2.04 -2.90
N ALA A 247 23.57 1.79 -2.96
CA ALA A 247 24.17 0.65 -2.27
C ALA A 247 23.92 0.68 -0.76
N ASP A 248 24.07 1.83 -0.11
CA ASP A 248 23.83 2.00 1.32
C ASP A 248 22.33 1.82 1.67
N ILE A 249 21.45 2.38 0.85
CA ILE A 249 20.00 2.23 1.04
C ILE A 249 19.61 0.75 0.97
N LEU A 250 20.04 0.03 -0.06
CA LEU A 250 19.72 -1.39 -0.22
C LEU A 250 20.35 -2.25 0.89
N SER A 251 21.61 -2.01 1.25
CA SER A 251 22.26 -2.73 2.36
C SER A 251 21.50 -2.53 3.66
N LYS A 252 21.02 -1.31 3.94
CA LYS A 252 20.18 -1.03 5.11
C LYS A 252 18.82 -1.75 5.02
N MET A 253 18.18 -1.82 3.84
CA MET A 253 16.92 -2.55 3.67
C MET A 253 17.06 -4.04 3.98
N VAL A 254 18.20 -4.65 3.64
CA VAL A 254 18.45 -6.09 3.81
C VAL A 254 19.31 -6.43 5.03
N SER A 255 19.55 -5.49 5.94
CA SER A 255 20.31 -5.76 7.17
C SER A 255 19.74 -6.98 7.90
N TYR A 256 20.64 -7.86 8.38
CA TYR A 256 20.24 -9.09 9.05
C TYR A 256 19.36 -8.81 10.27
N HIS A 257 19.78 -7.87 11.12
CA HIS A 257 19.00 -7.45 12.27
C HIS A 257 17.90 -6.47 11.85
N PHE A 258 16.65 -6.85 12.07
CA PHE A 258 15.46 -6.08 11.67
C PHE A 258 15.42 -4.66 12.25
N ASN A 259 15.99 -4.41 13.43
CA ASN A 259 16.05 -3.10 14.06
C ASN A 259 16.99 -2.10 13.38
N GLN A 260 17.88 -2.57 12.52
CA GLN A 260 18.79 -1.74 11.72
C GLN A 260 18.18 -1.30 10.39
N ARG A 261 17.06 -1.90 9.99
CA ARG A 261 16.35 -1.57 8.75
C ARG A 261 15.53 -0.29 8.88
N TYR A 262 14.99 0.19 7.78
CA TYR A 262 13.90 1.16 7.81
C TYR A 262 12.68 0.54 8.49
N ARG A 263 12.00 1.29 9.33
CA ARG A 263 10.86 0.77 10.10
C ARG A 263 9.61 0.57 9.26
N THR A 264 9.42 1.45 8.26
CA THR A 264 8.25 1.46 7.37
C THR A 264 8.64 1.66 5.92
N ALA A 265 7.75 1.28 5.01
CA ALA A 265 7.94 1.53 3.58
C ALA A 265 8.03 3.02 3.26
N ALA A 266 7.36 3.89 4.01
CA ALA A 266 7.45 5.33 3.84
C ALA A 266 8.86 5.86 4.14
N GLU A 267 9.52 5.37 5.21
CA GLU A 267 10.91 5.74 5.52
C GLU A 267 11.88 5.28 4.42
N ALA A 268 11.73 4.06 3.92
CA ALA A 268 12.55 3.54 2.83
C ALA A 268 12.33 4.32 1.52
N LEU A 269 11.08 4.66 1.20
CA LEU A 269 10.72 5.48 0.05
C LEU A 269 11.35 6.88 0.13
N GLN A 270 11.30 7.51 1.30
CA GLN A 270 11.93 8.81 1.53
C GLN A 270 13.44 8.76 1.29
N ALA A 271 14.12 7.69 1.72
CA ALA A 271 15.56 7.52 1.50
C ALA A 271 15.89 7.39 0.01
N LEU A 272 15.05 6.72 -0.79
CA LEU A 272 15.20 6.61 -2.24
C LEU A 272 14.88 7.90 -3.00
N THR A 273 14.10 8.81 -2.39
CA THR A 273 13.76 10.08 -3.04
C THR A 273 14.97 11.04 -2.92
N PRO A 274 15.45 11.64 -4.02
CA PRO A 274 16.50 12.65 -3.93
C PRO A 274 16.08 13.79 -3.00
N PRO A 275 16.98 14.37 -2.20
CA PRO A 275 16.66 15.55 -1.42
C PRO A 275 16.17 16.65 -2.36
N ALA A 276 15.10 17.33 -1.99
CA ALA A 276 14.62 18.47 -2.77
C ALA A 276 15.77 19.48 -2.94
N PRO A 277 15.92 20.06 -4.14
CA PRO A 277 16.93 21.10 -4.34
C PRO A 277 16.73 22.20 -3.27
N PRO A 278 17.81 22.74 -2.69
CA PRO A 278 17.70 23.78 -1.69
C PRO A 278 16.85 24.92 -2.25
N LYS A 279 15.82 25.34 -1.52
CA LYS A 279 15.03 26.50 -1.92
C LYS A 279 16.00 27.65 -2.17
N PRO A 280 15.89 28.36 -3.31
CA PRO A 280 16.74 29.51 -3.56
C PRO A 280 16.63 30.43 -2.35
N LYS A 281 17.79 30.80 -1.78
CA LYS A 281 17.81 31.81 -0.70
C LYS A 281 17.10 33.04 -1.23
N PRO A 282 16.25 33.69 -0.44
CA PRO A 282 15.64 34.96 -0.84
C PRO A 282 16.76 35.87 -1.32
N ILE A 283 16.67 36.34 -2.54
CA ILE A 283 17.56 37.39 -3.05
C ILE A 283 17.35 38.58 -2.09
N PRO A 284 18.40 39.10 -1.43
CA PRO A 284 18.22 40.29 -0.60
C PRO A 284 17.62 41.35 -1.48
N THR A 285 16.43 41.82 -1.10
CA THR A 285 15.82 42.99 -1.71
C THR A 285 16.83 44.12 -1.66
N PRO A 286 17.12 44.81 -2.77
CA PRO A 286 17.99 45.98 -2.74
C PRO A 286 17.42 46.93 -1.69
N VAL A 287 18.24 47.29 -0.70
CA VAL A 287 17.91 48.33 0.24
C VAL A 287 17.77 49.60 -0.59
N PRO A 288 16.64 50.32 -0.58
CA PRO A 288 16.53 51.57 -1.28
C PRO A 288 17.61 52.53 -0.75
N ASP A 289 18.37 53.15 -1.64
CA ASP A 289 19.34 54.16 -1.29
C ASP A 289 18.67 55.22 -0.41
N PRO A 290 19.34 55.73 0.65
CA PRO A 290 18.78 56.74 1.51
C PRO A 290 18.50 57.98 0.67
N ILE A 291 17.24 58.45 0.68
CA ILE A 291 16.79 59.71 0.07
C ILE A 291 17.68 60.80 0.64
N PRO A 292 18.38 61.61 -0.19
CA PRO A 292 19.17 62.71 0.29
C PRO A 292 18.28 63.70 1.03
N THR A 293 18.56 63.95 2.28
CA THR A 293 17.94 65.00 3.08
C THR A 293 18.22 66.36 2.45
N PRO A 294 17.22 67.24 2.23
CA PRO A 294 17.46 68.56 1.75
C PRO A 294 18.22 69.36 2.83
N THR A 295 19.40 69.81 2.52
CA THR A 295 20.15 70.79 3.30
C THR A 295 19.37 72.10 3.30
N ASP A 296 19.02 72.51 4.50
CA ASP A 296 18.38 73.78 4.83
C ASP A 296 19.30 74.91 4.42
N THR A 297 18.88 75.72 3.44
CA THR A 297 19.40 77.02 3.21
C THR A 297 18.25 78.02 3.30
N SER A 298 18.24 78.67 4.43
CA SER A 298 17.44 79.86 4.73
C SER A 298 17.52 80.94 3.66
N SER A 299 16.37 81.33 3.11
CA SER A 299 16.15 82.72 2.67
C SER A 299 14.70 83.12 2.70
N ARG A 300 14.47 84.04 3.55
CA ARG A 300 13.22 84.82 3.75
C ARG A 300 12.72 85.42 2.45
N ARG A 301 11.42 85.25 2.15
CA ARG A 301 10.52 86.40 1.85
C ARG A 301 9.15 85.94 1.39
N ARG A 302 8.19 86.26 2.22
CA ARG A 302 6.88 86.91 1.98
C ARG A 302 6.27 86.75 0.58
N ILE A 303 5.02 86.30 0.53
CA ILE A 303 3.85 87.12 0.12
C ILE A 303 2.64 86.18 -0.09
N LEU A 304 1.64 86.39 0.71
CA LEU A 304 0.21 86.57 0.50
C LEU A 304 -0.55 85.76 -0.59
N GLN A 305 -1.59 85.12 -0.05
CA GLN A 305 -2.99 85.14 -0.48
C GLN A 305 -3.34 84.76 -1.92
N THR A 306 -4.15 83.73 -2.05
CA THR A 306 -5.58 83.88 -2.40
C THR A 306 -6.27 82.53 -2.41
N LEU A 307 -7.36 82.48 -1.70
CA LEU A 307 -8.65 81.86 -1.95
C LEU A 307 -8.84 81.09 -3.27
N GLY A 308 -9.50 79.98 -3.15
CA GLY A 308 -10.20 79.37 -4.28
C GLY A 308 -10.84 78.03 -3.86
N LEU A 309 -12.07 78.14 -3.47
CA LEU A 309 -13.08 77.10 -3.30
C LEU A 309 -13.26 76.20 -4.58
N MET A 310 -13.83 75.08 -4.36
CA MET A 310 -14.76 74.27 -5.11
C MET A 310 -14.30 72.79 -5.08
N SER A 311 -14.91 71.90 -4.37
CA SER A 311 -16.21 71.24 -4.37
C SER A 311 -16.32 70.11 -5.35
N ALA A 312 -16.76 69.01 -4.76
CA ALA A 312 -17.57 67.92 -5.32
C ALA A 312 -16.84 66.94 -6.23
N GLY A 313 -17.02 65.69 -6.14
CA GLY A 313 -18.02 64.85 -5.59
C GLY A 313 -17.84 63.45 -6.04
N PHE A 314 -18.49 62.56 -5.36
CA PHE A 314 -19.02 61.26 -5.77
C PHE A 314 -17.98 60.15 -6.04
N GLY A 315 -18.15 58.94 -5.56
CA GLY A 315 -19.28 58.29 -4.91
C GLY A 315 -18.89 56.89 -4.42
N LEU A 316 -19.59 56.50 -3.46
CA LEU A 316 -19.68 55.21 -2.80
C LEU A 316 -19.93 54.03 -3.75
N ALA A 317 -19.44 52.87 -3.36
CA ALA A 317 -20.31 51.69 -3.18
C ALA A 317 -19.59 50.60 -2.39
N VAL A 318 -19.92 50.51 -1.13
CA VAL A 318 -19.81 49.34 -0.27
C VAL A 318 -21.12 48.58 -0.43
N VAL A 319 -21.06 47.29 -0.65
CA VAL A 319 -22.17 46.39 -0.27
C VAL A 319 -21.58 45.17 0.40
N GLY A 320 -21.68 45.21 1.71
CA GLY A 320 -21.69 44.03 2.53
C GLY A 320 -23.08 43.39 2.52
N ASN A 321 -23.14 42.11 2.67
CA ASN A 321 -24.36 41.51 3.22
C ASN A 321 -24.02 40.29 4.08
N ASN A 322 -23.99 40.57 5.37
CA ASN A 322 -24.25 39.57 6.41
C ASN A 322 -25.78 39.44 6.52
N ILE A 323 -26.25 38.21 6.54
CA ILE A 323 -27.56 37.93 7.17
C ILE A 323 -27.40 36.74 8.09
N PHE A 324 -27.43 37.04 9.38
CA PHE A 324 -27.81 36.25 10.52
C PHE A 324 -29.30 35.91 10.41
N GLY A 325 -29.67 34.70 10.88
CA GLY A 325 -31.03 34.29 11.07
C GLY A 325 -31.14 33.11 12.00
N SER A 326 -30.94 33.34 13.28
CA SER A 326 -31.47 32.51 14.36
C SER A 326 -32.97 32.64 14.43
N ARG A 327 -33.67 31.56 14.68
CA ARG A 327 -34.87 31.58 15.50
C ARG A 327 -35.15 30.24 16.13
N ASP A 328 -35.14 30.28 17.43
CA ASP A 328 -35.73 29.36 18.41
C ASP A 328 -37.24 29.22 18.23
N ASN A 329 -37.78 28.13 18.64
CA ASN A 329 -38.79 27.93 19.71
C ASN A 329 -39.65 26.71 19.43
N SER A 330 -39.59 25.78 20.32
CA SER A 330 -40.43 25.53 21.48
C SER A 330 -41.58 24.51 21.24
N SER A 331 -41.46 23.43 22.04
CA SER A 331 -42.47 22.81 22.88
C SER A 331 -43.73 22.23 22.21
N THR A 332 -43.98 20.95 22.41
CA THR A 332 -44.84 20.51 23.52
C THR A 332 -44.98 18.98 23.56
N SER A 333 -44.86 18.50 24.76
CA SER A 333 -45.28 17.23 25.33
C SER A 333 -46.62 16.66 24.83
N THR A 334 -46.73 15.34 24.74
CA THR A 334 -47.81 14.63 25.43
C THR A 334 -47.53 13.12 25.52
N THR A 335 -47.55 12.67 26.71
CA THR A 335 -47.77 11.37 27.34
C THR A 335 -48.70 10.39 26.63
N GLY A 336 -48.39 9.10 26.74
CA GLY A 336 -49.30 8.00 26.44
C GLY A 336 -48.72 6.65 26.81
N GLU A 337 -48.79 6.29 28.10
CA GLU A 337 -48.68 4.94 28.64
C GLU A 337 -49.74 4.01 28.02
N THR A 338 -49.36 2.75 27.81
CA THR A 338 -50.04 1.56 28.36
C THR A 338 -49.38 0.28 27.88
N THR A 339 -48.72 -0.40 28.82
CA THR A 339 -48.97 -1.74 29.39
C THR A 339 -49.51 -2.83 28.43
N SER A 340 -48.75 -3.90 28.25
CA SER A 340 -49.04 -5.22 28.83
C SER A 340 -48.23 -6.35 28.19
N THR A 341 -47.47 -7.02 29.01
CA THR A 341 -46.93 -8.41 28.93
C THR A 341 -48.07 -9.41 29.22
N PRO A 342 -47.80 -10.73 29.25
CA PRO A 342 -47.29 -11.72 28.30
C PRO A 342 -48.25 -12.90 28.11
N ILE A 343 -48.04 -13.84 27.19
CA ILE A 343 -48.48 -15.22 27.33
C ILE A 343 -47.53 -16.20 26.67
N SER A 344 -47.20 -17.20 27.47
CA SER A 344 -46.39 -18.41 27.29
C SER A 344 -47.21 -19.54 26.66
N THR A 345 -46.48 -20.60 26.21
CA THR A 345 -46.87 -22.01 25.95
C THR A 345 -47.60 -22.28 24.61
N ASP A 346 -47.04 -23.10 23.75
CA ASP A 346 -46.69 -24.53 23.80
C ASP A 346 -45.51 -24.86 22.88
#